data_f2949104cea57bb7d4e9bc0eddbfcf62
#
_entry.id   f2949104cea57bb7d4e9bc0eddbfcf62
#
_cell.length_a   1.000
_cell.length_b   1.000
_cell.length_c   1.000
_cell.angle_alpha   90.00
_cell.angle_beta   90.00
_cell.angle_gamma   90.00
#
_symmetry.space_group_name_H-M   'P 1'
#
loop_
_entity.id
_entity.type
_entity.pdbx_description
1 polymer ?
#
loop_
_entity_poly.entity_id
_entity_poly.type
_entity_poly.pdbx_seq_one_letter_code
_entity_poly.pdbx_strand_id
1 'polypeptide(L)'
;VDLNLLATANVFEHIVLNGKDASVNNVLIEFGAQSTKVSVYKFGVLVFTRELNIGGYMITEEIQRQMGLNYVEAEDLKTLGDENGNYPEEILEIIQSSLDVYFAEIRKVLGFFLTASSDDEVDKCFLTGGACMTPGLKEGLETTLNCKIHVFDPFLKIDYNKRSFSQEAIEIIATHGVVAMGLAARNF
;
A
#
# COMPACT_ATOMS: atom_id res chain seq x y z
N VAL A 1 1.21 22.99 -8.06
CA VAL A 1 0.72 21.64 -8.38
C VAL A 1 1.78 20.67 -7.92
N ASP A 2 1.41 19.72 -7.09
CA ASP A 2 2.33 18.70 -6.60
C ASP A 2 1.99 17.33 -7.20
N LEU A 3 2.96 16.43 -7.25
CA LEU A 3 2.75 15.05 -7.66
C LEU A 3 2.40 14.21 -6.42
N ASN A 4 1.39 13.35 -6.52
CA ASN A 4 1.02 12.44 -5.43
C ASN A 4 2.21 11.64 -4.87
N LEU A 5 3.14 11.26 -5.76
CA LEU A 5 4.37 10.58 -5.38
C LEU A 5 5.20 11.38 -4.38
N LEU A 6 5.39 12.69 -4.63
CA LEU A 6 6.17 13.55 -3.76
C LEU A 6 5.47 13.79 -2.42
N ALA A 7 4.13 13.88 -2.45
CA ALA A 7 3.35 14.02 -1.22
C ALA A 7 3.51 12.79 -0.31
N THR A 8 3.34 11.59 -0.85
CA THR A 8 3.54 10.35 -0.10
C THR A 8 4.99 10.22 0.40
N ALA A 9 5.97 10.57 -0.46
CA ALA A 9 7.39 10.59 -0.08
C ALA A 9 7.65 11.53 1.11
N ASN A 10 7.09 12.74 1.10
CA ASN A 10 7.28 13.72 2.19
C ASN A 10 6.85 13.18 3.55
N VAL A 11 5.67 12.54 3.64
CA VAL A 11 5.21 11.92 4.90
C VAL A 11 6.11 10.76 5.27
N PHE A 12 6.44 9.90 4.34
CA PHE A 12 7.28 8.74 4.60
C PHE A 12 8.67 9.14 5.09
N GLU A 13 9.30 10.12 4.45
CA GLU A 13 10.59 10.69 4.87
C GLU A 13 10.50 11.27 6.28
N HIS A 14 9.45 12.05 6.57
CA HIS A 14 9.29 12.66 7.88
C HIS A 14 9.10 11.64 8.99
N ILE A 15 8.34 10.58 8.76
CA ILE A 15 7.95 9.58 9.77
C ILE A 15 8.98 8.47 9.91
N VAL A 16 9.45 7.92 8.80
CA VAL A 16 10.34 6.75 8.78
C VAL A 16 11.79 7.15 8.65
N LEU A 17 12.13 7.95 7.63
CA LEU A 17 13.51 8.18 7.23
C LEU A 17 14.26 9.17 8.13
N ASN A 18 13.57 10.01 8.92
CA ASN A 18 14.19 10.87 9.92
C ASN A 18 14.62 10.12 11.21
N GLY A 19 14.56 8.78 11.21
CA GLY A 19 14.94 7.91 12.32
C GLY A 19 16.09 6.95 11.99
N LYS A 20 16.23 5.90 12.80
CA LYS A 20 17.22 4.83 12.59
C LYS A 20 17.06 4.09 11.26
N ASP A 21 15.88 4.16 10.68
CA ASP A 21 15.53 3.48 9.43
C ASP A 21 16.10 4.18 8.19
N ALA A 22 16.64 5.39 8.33
CA ALA A 22 17.34 6.08 7.25
C ALA A 22 18.64 5.39 6.81
N SER A 23 19.20 4.50 7.62
CA SER A 23 20.46 3.80 7.32
C SER A 23 20.30 2.51 6.51
N VAL A 24 19.07 2.12 6.19
CA VAL A 24 18.71 0.86 5.52
C VAL A 24 17.97 1.11 4.21
N ASN A 25 17.87 0.07 3.38
CA ASN A 25 17.10 0.10 2.14
C ASN A 25 15.62 -0.12 2.44
N ASN A 26 14.82 0.92 2.25
CA ASN A 26 13.39 0.86 2.48
C ASN A 26 12.62 0.82 1.16
N VAL A 27 11.60 -0.01 1.10
CA VAL A 27 10.62 -0.02 0.00
C VAL A 27 9.29 0.47 0.54
N LEU A 28 8.66 1.40 -0.18
CA LEU A 28 7.30 1.83 0.06
C LEU A 28 6.42 1.40 -1.11
N ILE A 29 5.40 0.60 -0.83
CA ILE A 29 4.38 0.18 -1.79
C ILE A 29 3.08 0.91 -1.45
N GLU A 30 2.64 1.80 -2.33
CA GLU A 30 1.35 2.47 -2.23
C GLU A 30 0.33 1.72 -3.12
N PHE A 31 -0.51 0.88 -2.50
CA PHE A 31 -1.56 0.13 -3.20
C PHE A 31 -2.84 0.95 -3.26
N GLY A 32 -3.00 1.69 -4.34
CA GLY A 32 -4.16 2.53 -4.59
C GLY A 32 -5.30 1.79 -5.28
N ALA A 33 -6.36 2.52 -5.62
CA ALA A 33 -7.53 1.96 -6.31
C ALA A 33 -7.19 1.56 -7.77
N GLN A 34 -6.56 2.44 -8.54
CA GLN A 34 -6.28 2.23 -9.97
C GLN A 34 -4.83 1.87 -10.26
N SER A 35 -3.91 2.32 -9.45
CA SER A 35 -2.48 2.10 -9.65
C SER A 35 -1.76 1.79 -8.35
N THR A 36 -0.63 1.13 -8.49
CA THR A 36 0.31 0.87 -7.40
C THR A 36 1.62 1.55 -7.68
N LYS A 37 2.15 2.26 -6.68
CA LYS A 37 3.47 2.87 -6.76
C LYS A 37 4.45 2.12 -5.89
N VAL A 38 5.60 1.82 -6.45
CA VAL A 38 6.73 1.21 -5.75
C VAL A 38 7.85 2.22 -5.70
N SER A 39 8.27 2.60 -4.50
CA SER A 39 9.34 3.56 -4.27
C SER A 39 10.42 2.93 -3.42
N VAL A 40 11.69 3.08 -3.82
CA VAL A 40 12.84 2.55 -3.07
C VAL A 40 13.70 3.70 -2.58
N TYR A 41 13.99 3.65 -1.29
CA TYR A 41 14.82 4.62 -0.59
C TYR A 41 16.10 3.95 -0.11
N LYS A 42 17.24 4.56 -0.43
CA LYS A 42 18.55 4.17 0.09
C LYS A 42 19.13 5.29 0.92
N PHE A 43 19.51 4.98 2.14
CA PHE A 43 20.07 5.98 3.06
C PHE A 43 19.20 7.25 3.18
N GLY A 44 17.89 7.05 3.19
CA GLY A 44 16.93 8.15 3.30
C GLY A 44 16.65 8.93 2.01
N VAL A 45 17.22 8.52 0.88
CA VAL A 45 17.03 9.19 -0.43
C VAL A 45 16.20 8.31 -1.36
N LEU A 46 15.19 8.89 -2.01
CA LEU A 46 14.42 8.23 -3.06
C LEU A 46 15.34 7.99 -4.28
N VAL A 47 15.63 6.73 -4.58
CA VAL A 47 16.52 6.34 -5.68
C VAL A 47 15.80 5.67 -6.85
N PHE A 48 14.60 5.15 -6.62
CA PHE A 48 13.82 4.50 -7.66
C PHE A 48 12.32 4.67 -7.37
N THR A 49 11.54 4.85 -8.43
CA THR A 49 10.09 4.79 -8.36
C THR A 49 9.52 4.20 -9.63
N ARG A 50 8.47 3.41 -9.49
CA ARG A 50 7.71 2.83 -10.60
C ARG A 50 6.23 2.84 -10.28
N GLU A 51 5.43 3.27 -11.24
CA GLU A 51 3.98 3.15 -11.18
C GLU A 51 3.52 1.99 -12.08
N LEU A 52 2.64 1.16 -11.52
CA LEU A 52 1.99 0.04 -12.17
C LEU A 52 0.51 0.36 -12.30
N ASN A 53 -0.08 0.12 -13.48
CA ASN A 53 -1.53 0.32 -13.73
C ASN A 53 -2.34 -0.88 -13.21
N ILE A 54 -2.06 -1.30 -11.98
CA ILE A 54 -2.78 -2.33 -11.24
C ILE A 54 -3.06 -1.81 -9.83
N GLY A 55 -4.26 -2.02 -9.34
CA GLY A 55 -4.71 -1.56 -8.02
C GLY A 55 -5.93 -2.32 -7.54
N GLY A 56 -6.50 -1.89 -6.43
CA GLY A 56 -7.65 -2.56 -5.82
C GLY A 56 -8.88 -2.68 -6.72
N TYR A 57 -9.03 -1.75 -7.68
CA TYR A 57 -10.12 -1.76 -8.65
C TYR A 57 -10.12 -3.02 -9.55
N MET A 58 -8.94 -3.51 -9.93
CA MET A 58 -8.81 -4.76 -10.70
C MET A 58 -9.46 -5.95 -9.97
N ILE A 59 -9.31 -6.01 -8.64
CA ILE A 59 -9.93 -7.06 -7.82
C ILE A 59 -11.46 -6.90 -7.81
N THR A 60 -11.94 -5.66 -7.65
CA THR A 60 -13.38 -5.34 -7.66
C THR A 60 -14.02 -5.70 -9.00
N GLU A 61 -13.37 -5.38 -10.13
CA GLU A 61 -13.84 -5.76 -11.47
C GLU A 61 -13.89 -7.27 -11.64
N GLU A 62 -12.93 -8.01 -11.11
CA GLU A 62 -12.90 -9.46 -11.19
C GLU A 62 -14.03 -10.10 -10.36
N ILE A 63 -14.32 -9.56 -9.17
CA ILE A 63 -15.48 -9.97 -8.37
C ILE A 63 -16.78 -9.67 -9.11
N GLN A 64 -16.94 -8.47 -9.69
CA GLN A 64 -18.11 -8.11 -10.50
C GLN A 64 -18.31 -9.11 -11.64
N ARG A 65 -17.23 -9.43 -12.37
CA ARG A 65 -17.26 -10.30 -13.54
C ARG A 65 -17.64 -11.73 -13.20
N GLN A 66 -17.12 -12.29 -12.10
CA GLN A 66 -17.35 -13.68 -11.73
C GLN A 66 -18.67 -13.88 -10.99
N MET A 67 -19.05 -12.92 -10.14
CA MET A 67 -20.25 -13.03 -9.30
C MET A 67 -21.49 -12.35 -9.90
N GLY A 68 -21.33 -11.58 -10.98
CA GLY A 68 -22.45 -10.85 -11.61
C GLY A 68 -22.97 -9.69 -10.76
N LEU A 69 -22.13 -9.13 -9.88
CA LEU A 69 -22.48 -8.07 -8.94
C LEU A 69 -22.27 -6.67 -9.54
N ASN A 70 -22.94 -5.68 -8.99
CA ASN A 70 -22.62 -4.29 -9.28
C ASN A 70 -21.35 -3.84 -8.53
N TYR A 71 -20.83 -2.65 -8.87
CA TYR A 71 -19.58 -2.14 -8.29
C TYR A 71 -19.62 -2.04 -6.76
N VAL A 72 -20.71 -1.51 -6.21
CA VAL A 72 -20.82 -1.27 -4.76
C VAL A 72 -20.82 -2.60 -3.99
N GLU A 73 -21.63 -3.56 -4.45
CA GLU A 73 -21.69 -4.90 -3.86
C GLU A 73 -20.33 -5.61 -3.91
N ALA A 74 -19.63 -5.52 -5.04
CA ALA A 74 -18.32 -6.14 -5.20
C ALA A 74 -17.23 -5.47 -4.35
N GLU A 75 -17.27 -4.13 -4.24
CA GLU A 75 -16.34 -3.38 -3.39
C GLU A 75 -16.58 -3.67 -1.89
N ASP A 76 -17.85 -3.72 -1.47
CA ASP A 76 -18.20 -4.06 -0.09
C ASP A 76 -17.76 -5.49 0.25
N LEU A 77 -18.00 -6.46 -0.61
CA LEU A 77 -17.53 -7.84 -0.40
C LEU A 77 -16.01 -7.94 -0.33
N LYS A 78 -15.28 -7.19 -1.14
CA LYS A 78 -13.82 -7.15 -1.11
C LYS A 78 -13.28 -6.55 0.19
N THR A 79 -13.93 -5.51 0.70
CA THR A 79 -13.39 -4.69 1.80
C THR A 79 -13.96 -5.05 3.16
N LEU A 80 -15.23 -5.43 3.23
CA LEU A 80 -15.97 -5.67 4.46
C LEU A 80 -16.37 -7.14 4.65
N GLY A 81 -16.38 -7.92 3.56
CA GLY A 81 -16.94 -9.28 3.57
C GLY A 81 -18.48 -9.27 3.45
N ASP A 82 -19.12 -10.33 3.93
CA ASP A 82 -20.56 -10.47 3.98
C ASP A 82 -21.18 -9.62 5.13
N GLU A 83 -22.50 -9.70 5.30
CA GLU A 83 -23.25 -8.97 6.36
C GLU A 83 -22.75 -9.27 7.78
N ASN A 84 -22.00 -10.34 7.99
CA ASN A 84 -21.41 -10.74 9.27
C ASN A 84 -19.91 -10.41 9.35
N GLY A 85 -19.34 -9.79 8.32
CA GLY A 85 -17.90 -9.48 8.21
C GLY A 85 -17.04 -10.70 7.85
N ASN A 86 -17.64 -11.80 7.37
CA ASN A 86 -16.89 -12.96 6.89
C ASN A 86 -16.66 -12.86 5.38
N TYR A 87 -15.53 -13.35 4.94
CA TYR A 87 -15.22 -13.45 3.50
C TYR A 87 -15.66 -14.82 2.99
N PRO A 88 -16.64 -14.90 2.05
CA PRO A 88 -16.96 -16.14 1.37
C PRO A 88 -15.73 -16.74 0.69
N GLU A 89 -15.62 -18.07 0.67
CA GLU A 89 -14.49 -18.78 0.09
C GLU A 89 -14.27 -18.40 -1.39
N GLU A 90 -15.33 -18.30 -2.15
CA GLU A 90 -15.31 -17.84 -3.54
C GLU A 90 -14.70 -16.46 -3.73
N ILE A 91 -15.02 -15.53 -2.82
CA ILE A 91 -14.46 -14.16 -2.82
C ILE A 91 -12.97 -14.20 -2.50
N LEU A 92 -12.56 -14.99 -1.52
CA LEU A 92 -11.13 -15.15 -1.18
C LEU A 92 -10.33 -15.76 -2.34
N GLU A 93 -10.89 -16.72 -3.08
CA GLU A 93 -10.25 -17.30 -4.26
C GLU A 93 -10.07 -16.27 -5.38
N ILE A 94 -11.09 -15.43 -5.64
CA ILE A 94 -11.00 -14.34 -6.62
C ILE A 94 -9.96 -13.31 -6.20
N ILE A 95 -9.97 -12.89 -4.94
CA ILE A 95 -8.97 -11.97 -4.39
C ILE A 95 -7.57 -12.57 -4.56
N GLN A 96 -7.36 -13.82 -4.14
CA GLN A 96 -6.05 -14.47 -4.20
C GLN A 96 -5.53 -14.58 -5.62
N SER A 97 -6.35 -15.01 -6.57
CA SER A 97 -5.96 -15.11 -7.98
C SER A 97 -5.56 -13.76 -8.59
N SER A 98 -6.25 -12.70 -8.19
CA SER A 98 -5.93 -11.34 -8.60
C SER A 98 -4.62 -10.85 -7.96
N LEU A 99 -4.41 -11.16 -6.69
CA LEU A 99 -3.18 -10.82 -5.97
C LEU A 99 -1.95 -11.57 -6.51
N ASP A 100 -2.11 -12.78 -7.03
CA ASP A 100 -1.00 -13.52 -7.64
C ASP A 100 -0.42 -12.78 -8.86
N VAL A 101 -1.28 -12.16 -9.68
CA VAL A 101 -0.86 -11.28 -10.78
C VAL A 101 -0.12 -10.06 -10.23
N TYR A 102 -0.66 -9.44 -9.18
CA TYR A 102 -0.04 -8.31 -8.51
C TYR A 102 1.35 -8.66 -7.95
N PHE A 103 1.48 -9.79 -7.24
CA PHE A 103 2.75 -10.24 -6.68
C PHE A 103 3.82 -10.50 -7.76
N ALA A 104 3.41 -11.06 -8.90
CA ALA A 104 4.33 -11.27 -10.02
C ALA A 104 4.87 -9.94 -10.58
N GLU A 105 4.04 -8.91 -10.72
CA GLU A 105 4.47 -7.60 -11.21
C GLU A 105 5.35 -6.87 -10.19
N ILE A 106 5.04 -6.92 -8.89
CA ILE A 106 5.88 -6.34 -7.84
C ILE A 106 7.26 -7.00 -7.79
N ARG A 107 7.29 -8.34 -7.85
CA ARG A 107 8.57 -9.10 -7.90
C ARG A 107 9.42 -8.69 -9.09
N LYS A 108 8.82 -8.53 -10.26
CA LYS A 108 9.50 -8.09 -11.49
C LYS A 108 10.08 -6.69 -11.36
N VAL A 109 9.31 -5.74 -10.81
CA VAL A 109 9.77 -4.35 -10.59
C VAL A 109 10.95 -4.30 -9.63
N LEU A 110 10.84 -4.96 -8.48
CA LEU A 110 11.92 -4.97 -7.49
C LEU A 110 13.12 -5.79 -7.96
N GLY A 111 12.90 -6.92 -8.64
CA GLY A 111 13.97 -7.70 -9.25
C GLY A 111 14.78 -6.90 -10.25
N PHE A 112 14.13 -6.10 -11.10
CA PHE A 112 14.81 -5.19 -12.02
C PHE A 112 15.67 -4.16 -11.27
N PHE A 113 15.12 -3.54 -10.21
CA PHE A 113 15.85 -2.57 -9.39
C PHE A 113 17.08 -3.20 -8.72
N LEU A 114 16.93 -4.33 -8.04
CA LEU A 114 17.99 -5.02 -7.31
C LEU A 114 19.13 -5.46 -8.25
N THR A 115 18.79 -5.99 -9.43
CA THR A 115 19.77 -6.40 -10.43
C THR A 115 20.55 -5.20 -10.98
N ALA A 116 19.89 -4.05 -11.19
CA ALA A 116 20.51 -2.85 -11.72
C ALA A 116 21.39 -2.11 -10.70
N SER A 117 21.13 -2.26 -9.42
CA SER A 117 21.79 -1.48 -8.36
C SER A 117 22.92 -2.19 -7.65
N SER A 118 23.23 -3.45 -7.98
CA SER A 118 24.22 -4.29 -7.29
C SER A 118 23.98 -4.44 -5.78
N ASP A 119 22.78 -4.10 -5.31
CA ASP A 119 22.37 -4.27 -3.92
C ASP A 119 21.48 -5.49 -3.81
N ASP A 120 21.72 -6.28 -2.81
CA ASP A 120 21.21 -7.64 -2.76
C ASP A 120 19.90 -7.78 -1.99
N GLU A 121 19.48 -6.79 -1.15
CA GLU A 121 18.35 -6.99 -0.26
C GLU A 121 17.52 -5.72 0.01
N VAL A 122 16.23 -5.94 0.23
CA VAL A 122 15.29 -4.99 0.82
C VAL A 122 15.26 -5.24 2.32
N ASP A 123 15.69 -4.26 3.11
CA ASP A 123 15.73 -4.40 4.57
C ASP A 123 14.34 -4.28 5.20
N LYS A 124 13.55 -3.31 4.73
CA LYS A 124 12.19 -3.05 5.22
C LYS A 124 11.25 -2.71 4.09
N CYS A 125 10.04 -3.22 4.17
CA CYS A 125 8.99 -2.90 3.24
C CYS A 125 7.77 -2.32 3.99
N PHE A 126 7.25 -1.21 3.48
CA PHE A 126 6.09 -0.52 4.00
C PHE A 126 4.97 -0.56 2.97
N LEU A 127 3.74 -0.78 3.44
CA LEU A 127 2.54 -0.84 2.64
C LEU A 127 1.58 0.28 3.04
N THR A 128 1.04 1.00 2.08
CA THR A 128 0.05 2.06 2.27
C THR A 128 -0.92 2.13 1.09
N GLY A 129 -1.86 3.05 1.14
CA GLY A 129 -2.87 3.24 0.10
C GLY A 129 -4.22 2.62 0.47
N GLY A 130 -5.30 3.09 -0.15
CA GLY A 130 -6.66 2.71 0.23
C GLY A 130 -6.98 1.21 0.07
N ALA A 131 -6.27 0.50 -0.80
CA ALA A 131 -6.45 -0.94 -1.00
C ALA A 131 -5.44 -1.81 -0.22
N CYS A 132 -4.61 -1.22 0.64
CA CYS A 132 -3.56 -1.95 1.37
C CYS A 132 -4.09 -2.98 2.38
N MET A 133 -5.37 -2.86 2.78
CA MET A 133 -6.02 -3.79 3.71
C MET A 133 -6.73 -4.95 3.00
N THR A 134 -6.57 -5.11 1.69
CA THR A 134 -7.13 -6.26 0.95
C THR A 134 -6.67 -7.58 1.59
N PRO A 135 -7.59 -8.51 1.88
CA PRO A 135 -7.26 -9.79 2.49
C PRO A 135 -6.17 -10.54 1.71
N GLY A 136 -5.16 -11.06 2.42
CA GLY A 136 -4.05 -11.81 1.83
C GLY A 136 -2.94 -10.97 1.19
N LEU A 137 -3.15 -9.65 0.99
CA LEU A 137 -2.15 -8.79 0.33
C LEU A 137 -0.84 -8.73 1.12
N LYS A 138 -0.92 -8.46 2.40
CA LYS A 138 0.27 -8.32 3.25
C LYS A 138 1.06 -9.62 3.34
N GLU A 139 0.40 -10.71 3.67
CA GLU A 139 0.99 -12.03 3.82
C GLU A 139 1.60 -12.54 2.51
N GLY A 140 0.91 -12.31 1.39
CA GLY A 140 1.40 -12.65 0.07
C GLY A 140 2.63 -11.82 -0.34
N LEU A 141 2.67 -10.54 -0.01
CA LEU A 141 3.85 -9.70 -0.21
C LEU A 141 5.02 -10.16 0.67
N GLU A 142 4.80 -10.50 1.94
CA GLU A 142 5.84 -11.03 2.84
C GLU A 142 6.48 -12.29 2.26
N THR A 143 5.65 -13.21 1.76
CA THR A 143 6.11 -14.42 1.08
C THR A 143 6.86 -14.11 -0.22
N THR A 144 6.31 -13.20 -1.03
CA THR A 144 6.84 -12.85 -2.36
C THR A 144 8.20 -12.18 -2.28
N LEU A 145 8.38 -11.29 -1.32
CA LEU A 145 9.57 -10.45 -1.17
C LEU A 145 10.56 -11.01 -0.14
N ASN A 146 10.20 -12.07 0.56
CA ASN A 146 10.97 -12.61 1.69
C ASN A 146 11.40 -11.52 2.69
N CYS A 147 10.50 -10.56 2.92
CA CYS A 147 10.73 -9.40 3.76
C CYS A 147 9.48 -9.09 4.59
N LYS A 148 9.66 -8.68 5.83
CA LYS A 148 8.54 -8.29 6.68
C LYS A 148 7.88 -7.02 6.17
N ILE A 149 6.55 -7.05 6.02
CA ILE A 149 5.75 -5.91 5.57
C ILE A 149 5.14 -5.18 6.77
N HIS A 150 5.38 -3.87 6.82
CA HIS A 150 4.81 -2.97 7.81
C HIS A 150 3.73 -2.11 7.15
N VAL A 151 2.50 -2.14 7.67
CA VAL A 151 1.51 -1.14 7.25
C VAL A 151 1.99 0.23 7.76
N PHE A 152 2.08 1.18 6.85
CA PHE A 152 2.55 2.51 7.16
C PHE A 152 1.48 3.30 7.91
N ASP A 153 1.79 3.72 9.12
CA ASP A 153 0.91 4.53 9.96
C ASP A 153 1.53 5.94 10.16
N PRO A 154 0.97 6.98 9.53
CA PRO A 154 1.45 8.35 9.70
C PRO A 154 1.22 8.90 11.11
N PHE A 155 0.26 8.37 11.87
CA PHE A 155 -0.05 8.82 13.22
C PHE A 155 0.97 8.38 14.29
N LEU A 156 1.97 7.59 13.91
CA LEU A 156 3.11 7.30 14.81
C LEU A 156 3.88 8.56 15.23
N LYS A 157 3.84 9.63 14.41
CA LYS A 157 4.53 10.91 14.70
C LYS A 157 3.66 12.15 14.48
N ILE A 158 2.43 11.98 13.99
CA ILE A 158 1.48 13.07 13.80
C ILE A 158 0.45 13.02 14.92
N ASP A 159 0.45 14.03 15.76
CA ASP A 159 -0.55 14.17 16.82
C ASP A 159 -1.91 14.59 16.25
N TYR A 160 -2.97 14.03 16.79
CA TYR A 160 -4.34 14.39 16.44
C TYR A 160 -5.23 14.47 17.68
N ASN A 161 -6.34 15.21 17.55
CA ASN A 161 -7.30 15.31 18.64
C ASN A 161 -8.18 14.06 18.69
N LYS A 162 -7.86 13.15 19.62
CA LYS A 162 -8.59 11.88 19.84
C LYS A 162 -10.08 12.05 20.18
N ARG A 163 -10.52 13.26 20.56
CA ARG A 163 -11.94 13.52 20.83
C ARG A 163 -12.72 13.88 19.56
N SER A 164 -12.04 14.25 18.48
CA SER A 164 -12.66 14.68 17.23
C SER A 164 -12.81 13.56 16.21
N PHE A 165 -12.15 12.43 16.41
CA PHE A 165 -12.13 11.31 15.46
C PHE A 165 -12.38 9.99 16.18
N SER A 166 -13.17 9.12 15.58
CA SER A 166 -13.30 7.72 16.04
C SER A 166 -12.04 6.93 15.68
N GLN A 167 -11.83 5.80 16.35
CA GLN A 167 -10.70 4.92 16.02
C GLN A 167 -10.78 4.41 14.57
N GLU A 168 -11.96 4.01 14.12
CA GLU A 168 -12.21 3.61 12.72
C GLU A 168 -11.85 4.71 11.72
N ALA A 169 -12.25 5.96 11.99
CA ALA A 169 -11.91 7.08 11.11
C ALA A 169 -10.39 7.27 11.02
N ILE A 170 -9.66 7.11 12.11
CA ILE A 170 -8.20 7.21 12.12
C ILE A 170 -7.55 6.09 11.32
N GLU A 171 -8.02 4.86 11.42
CA GLU A 171 -7.52 3.72 10.66
C GLU A 171 -7.72 3.92 9.14
N ILE A 172 -8.89 4.42 8.74
CA ILE A 172 -9.17 4.78 7.36
C ILE A 172 -8.24 5.92 6.90
N ILE A 173 -8.13 6.99 7.67
CA ILE A 173 -7.28 8.13 7.32
C ILE A 173 -5.79 7.73 7.28
N ALA A 174 -5.33 6.81 8.12
CA ALA A 174 -3.95 6.33 8.13
C ALA A 174 -3.52 5.72 6.79
N THR A 175 -4.43 5.07 6.09
CA THR A 175 -4.15 4.43 4.80
C THR A 175 -4.56 5.28 3.60
N HIS A 176 -5.75 5.88 3.62
CA HIS A 176 -6.30 6.67 2.51
C HIS A 176 -5.79 8.11 2.49
N GLY A 177 -5.47 8.68 3.65
CA GLY A 177 -5.11 10.09 3.83
C GLY A 177 -3.65 10.45 3.63
N VAL A 178 -2.77 9.48 3.35
CA VAL A 178 -1.31 9.70 3.31
C VAL A 178 -0.90 10.79 2.32
N VAL A 179 -1.49 10.81 1.12
CA VAL A 179 -1.23 11.87 0.12
C VAL A 179 -1.66 13.24 0.64
N ALA A 180 -2.85 13.34 1.24
CA ALA A 180 -3.35 14.60 1.80
C ALA A 180 -2.48 15.10 2.95
N MET A 181 -2.01 14.19 3.82
CA MET A 181 -1.07 14.54 4.89
C MET A 181 0.27 15.03 4.34
N GLY A 182 0.79 14.41 3.27
CA GLY A 182 2.02 14.84 2.63
C GLY A 182 1.92 16.21 1.99
N LEU A 183 0.79 16.53 1.41
CA LEU A 183 0.50 17.88 0.90
C LEU A 183 0.42 18.90 2.04
N ALA A 184 -0.20 18.54 3.16
CA ALA A 184 -0.33 19.40 4.34
C ALA A 184 0.99 19.59 5.09
N ALA A 185 1.86 18.58 5.11
CA ALA A 185 3.16 18.62 5.78
C ALA A 185 4.24 19.37 4.98
N ARG A 186 3.92 19.83 3.79
CA ARG A 186 4.84 20.60 2.96
C ARG A 186 5.15 21.94 3.60
N ASN A 187 6.40 22.17 3.96
CA ASN A 187 6.88 23.50 4.35
C ASN A 187 6.95 24.38 3.09
N PHE A 188 6.14 25.41 3.08
CA PHE A 188 6.16 26.45 2.07
C PHE A 188 7.30 27.41 2.31
#